data_fad42d999101a87c73c1872421bafc65
#
_entry.id   fad42d999101a87c73c1872421bafc65
#
_cell.length_a   1.000
_cell.length_b   1.000
_cell.length_c   1.000
_cell.angle_alpha   90.00
_cell.angle_beta   90.00
_cell.angle_gamma   90.00
#
_symmetry.space_group_name_H-M   'P 1'
#
loop_
_entity.id
_entity.type
_entity.pdbx_description
1 polymer ?
#
loop_
_entity_poly.entity_id
_entity_poly.type
_entity_poly.pdbx_seq_one_letter_code
_entity_poly.pdbx_strand_id
1 'polypeptide(L)'
;MADVRSIHTHPRHLEQPPARRGFVALDVGTARTRSMSSGGCAVADRPSAITGGPSGVPGPVRPLRHGVVADPAAYLRLVRLVLLEARWSGAWPPERVLAGVPVTATPDDRRAVGTAVAEVAGCEATLVEGPLAAAVGAGLDIAGPRPCLLLDVGAGLAEAVVIDGGVITDAAVLQLSATTGTGLPLYALDGVVGMTAGLLRRLPGRPRPAGLVVTGGGARQAPLLERLRAALRVPVGAAPEPGHATIRGLVSLCLRPDLEARATAGGR
;
A
#
# COMPACT_ATOMS: atom_id res chain seq x y z
N MET A 1 -24.64 -5.77 -72.33
CA MET A 1 -25.23 -5.15 -71.13
C MET A 1 -25.05 -6.11 -69.97
N ALA A 2 -24.03 -5.86 -69.14
CA ALA A 2 -23.68 -6.68 -67.97
C ALA A 2 -24.04 -5.88 -66.75
N ASP A 3 -24.87 -6.49 -65.92
CA ASP A 3 -25.47 -5.94 -64.70
C ASP A 3 -24.44 -5.90 -63.56
N VAL A 4 -24.09 -4.69 -63.13
CA VAL A 4 -23.16 -4.48 -61.98
C VAL A 4 -23.96 -4.46 -60.71
N ARG A 5 -24.04 -5.60 -60.00
CA ARG A 5 -24.64 -5.67 -58.65
C ARG A 5 -23.71 -4.98 -57.64
N SER A 6 -24.19 -3.88 -57.08
CA SER A 6 -23.59 -3.11 -56.01
C SER A 6 -23.54 -3.96 -54.74
N ILE A 7 -22.32 -4.31 -54.28
CA ILE A 7 -22.10 -4.98 -52.99
C ILE A 7 -22.09 -3.90 -51.93
N HIS A 8 -23.21 -3.73 -51.21
CA HIS A 8 -23.21 -2.95 -49.98
C HIS A 8 -22.55 -3.72 -48.85
N THR A 9 -21.29 -3.44 -48.62
CA THR A 9 -20.58 -3.86 -47.40
C THR A 9 -21.04 -2.95 -46.26
N HIS A 10 -21.90 -3.48 -45.38
CA HIS A 10 -22.16 -2.86 -44.08
C HIS A 10 -20.84 -2.78 -43.29
N PRO A 11 -20.47 -1.61 -42.73
CA PRO A 11 -19.34 -1.54 -41.81
C PRO A 11 -19.70 -2.39 -40.58
N ARG A 12 -18.97 -3.48 -40.37
CA ARG A 12 -19.03 -4.20 -39.12
C ARG A 12 -18.64 -3.20 -38.04
N HIS A 13 -19.57 -2.86 -37.14
CA HIS A 13 -19.26 -2.22 -35.89
C HIS A 13 -18.21 -3.11 -35.23
N LEU A 14 -16.97 -2.62 -35.17
CA LEU A 14 -15.95 -3.18 -34.30
C LEU A 14 -16.50 -2.98 -32.89
N GLU A 15 -16.99 -4.07 -32.29
CA GLU A 15 -17.29 -4.08 -30.87
C GLU A 15 -16.04 -3.58 -30.15
N GLN A 16 -16.13 -2.41 -29.56
CA GLN A 16 -15.09 -1.91 -28.69
C GLN A 16 -14.91 -2.95 -27.59
N PRO A 17 -13.67 -3.40 -27.32
CA PRO A 17 -13.44 -4.31 -26.20
C PRO A 17 -14.06 -3.68 -24.95
N PRO A 18 -14.70 -4.48 -24.07
CA PRO A 18 -15.36 -3.95 -22.89
C PRO A 18 -14.37 -3.05 -22.15
N ALA A 19 -14.80 -1.82 -21.87
CA ALA A 19 -14.01 -0.83 -21.19
C ALA A 19 -13.38 -1.52 -19.96
N ARG A 20 -12.06 -1.56 -19.89
CA ARG A 20 -11.37 -2.14 -18.73
C ARG A 20 -11.86 -1.42 -17.51
N ARG A 21 -12.50 -2.17 -16.60
CA ARG A 21 -13.02 -1.62 -15.34
C ARG A 21 -11.93 -0.82 -14.65
N GLY A 22 -12.19 0.49 -14.51
CA GLY A 22 -11.21 1.41 -13.95
C GLY A 22 -10.99 1.14 -12.46
N PHE A 23 -9.75 0.99 -12.02
CA PHE A 23 -9.42 0.93 -10.60
C PHE A 23 -8.41 2.03 -10.24
N VAL A 24 -8.37 2.37 -8.95
CA VAL A 24 -7.31 3.17 -8.34
C VAL A 24 -6.76 2.42 -7.14
N ALA A 25 -5.43 2.26 -7.10
CA ALA A 25 -4.69 1.86 -5.92
C ALA A 25 -4.20 3.11 -5.18
N LEU A 26 -4.33 3.14 -3.85
CA LEU A 26 -4.00 4.29 -3.01
C LEU A 26 -3.19 3.84 -1.78
N ASP A 27 -1.94 4.27 -1.69
CA ASP A 27 -1.06 4.09 -0.54
C ASP A 27 -0.88 5.43 0.18
N VAL A 28 -1.49 5.58 1.34
CA VAL A 28 -1.44 6.84 2.13
C VAL A 28 -0.58 6.62 3.37
N GLY A 29 0.72 6.80 3.19
CA GLY A 29 1.69 6.71 4.28
C GLY A 29 1.89 8.04 5.03
N THR A 30 2.50 7.98 6.21
CA THR A 30 2.74 9.16 7.07
C THR A 30 3.58 10.24 6.38
N ALA A 31 4.57 9.87 5.56
CA ALA A 31 5.44 10.82 4.87
C ALA A 31 5.08 11.06 3.42
N ARG A 32 4.62 10.05 2.72
CA ARG A 32 4.30 10.08 1.29
C ARG A 32 3.00 9.36 1.00
N THR A 33 2.26 9.93 0.05
CA THR A 33 1.03 9.36 -0.50
C THR A 33 1.22 9.06 -1.96
N ARG A 34 0.81 7.87 -2.39
CA ARG A 34 0.94 7.39 -3.76
C ARG A 34 -0.40 6.90 -4.28
N SER A 35 -0.66 7.14 -5.57
CA SER A 35 -1.77 6.52 -6.27
C SER A 35 -1.36 6.02 -7.63
N MET A 36 -2.01 4.96 -8.10
CA MET A 36 -1.87 4.41 -9.45
C MET A 36 -3.24 3.97 -9.95
N SER A 37 -3.55 4.26 -11.22
CA SER A 37 -4.79 3.89 -11.86
C SER A 37 -4.60 2.87 -12.98
N SER A 38 -5.67 2.16 -13.35
CA SER A 38 -5.67 1.17 -14.44
C SER A 38 -5.43 1.75 -15.84
N GLY A 39 -5.70 3.03 -16.02
CA GLY A 39 -5.66 3.69 -17.35
C GLY A 39 -4.29 4.21 -17.75
N GLY A 40 -3.29 4.14 -16.89
CA GLY A 40 -1.99 4.69 -17.21
C GLY A 40 -0.92 4.36 -16.19
N CYS A 41 0.32 4.59 -16.58
CA CYS A 41 1.48 4.48 -15.70
C CYS A 41 1.60 5.68 -14.73
N ALA A 42 0.51 6.42 -14.50
CA ALA A 42 0.54 7.60 -13.64
C ALA A 42 0.64 7.16 -12.18
N VAL A 43 1.84 7.24 -11.64
CA VAL A 43 2.11 7.12 -10.21
C VAL A 43 2.15 8.53 -9.65
N ALA A 44 1.10 8.96 -8.96
CA ALA A 44 1.23 10.11 -8.09
C ALA A 44 2.08 9.71 -6.89
N ASP A 45 3.15 10.42 -6.62
CA ASP A 45 4.00 10.25 -5.44
C ASP A 45 4.26 11.63 -4.81
N ARG A 46 3.54 11.93 -3.74
CA ARG A 46 3.55 13.24 -3.09
C ARG A 46 3.90 13.16 -1.61
N PRO A 47 4.46 14.21 -1.01
CA PRO A 47 4.49 14.35 0.45
C PRO A 47 3.07 14.27 1.03
N SER A 48 2.89 13.54 2.12
CA SER A 48 1.64 13.51 2.89
C SER A 48 1.51 14.79 3.73
N ALA A 49 1.40 15.92 3.03
CA ALA A 49 1.33 17.25 3.63
C ALA A 49 0.48 18.17 2.74
N ILE A 50 -0.32 19.02 3.40
CA ILE A 50 -1.17 20.01 2.76
C ILE A 50 -0.69 21.41 3.16
N THR A 51 -0.43 22.26 2.19
CA THR A 51 -0.16 23.69 2.40
C THR A 51 -1.46 24.48 2.48
N GLY A 52 -1.51 25.50 3.35
CA GLY A 52 -2.68 26.38 3.48
C GLY A 52 -3.85 25.76 4.24
N GLY A 53 -3.67 25.47 5.53
CA GLY A 53 -4.76 25.10 6.44
C GLY A 53 -5.61 26.33 6.85
N PRO A 54 -6.87 26.13 7.28
CA PRO A 54 -7.76 27.20 7.72
C PRO A 54 -7.27 27.91 8.99
N SER A 55 -6.29 27.37 9.69
CA SER A 55 -5.87 27.82 11.03
C SER A 55 -4.83 28.95 11.05
N GLY A 56 -4.46 29.53 9.90
CA GLY A 56 -3.46 30.62 9.90
C GLY A 56 -2.06 30.22 10.40
N VAL A 57 -1.83 28.97 10.72
CA VAL A 57 -0.54 28.44 11.18
C VAL A 57 0.40 28.34 9.96
N PRO A 58 1.55 29.00 9.99
CA PRO A 58 2.54 28.87 8.92
C PRO A 58 3.09 27.45 8.88
N GLY A 59 3.02 26.81 7.72
CA GLY A 59 3.65 25.51 7.49
C GLY A 59 2.70 24.44 6.94
N PRO A 60 3.26 23.30 6.50
CA PRO A 60 2.47 22.21 5.97
C PRO A 60 1.77 21.41 7.09
N VAL A 61 0.46 21.22 6.96
CA VAL A 61 -0.33 20.33 7.81
C VAL A 61 -0.09 18.88 7.36
N ARG A 62 0.26 18.00 8.30
CA ARG A 62 0.41 16.57 8.09
C ARG A 62 -0.84 15.84 8.61
N PRO A 63 -1.69 15.33 7.71
CA PRO A 63 -2.99 14.75 8.12
C PRO A 63 -2.87 13.38 8.78
N LEU A 64 -1.70 12.73 8.69
CA LEU A 64 -1.48 11.40 9.23
C LEU A 64 -0.43 11.42 10.35
N ARG A 65 -0.71 10.65 11.40
CA ARG A 65 0.23 10.36 12.47
C ARG A 65 0.26 8.85 12.69
N HIS A 66 1.45 8.25 12.66
CA HIS A 66 1.62 6.80 12.82
C HIS A 66 0.71 5.97 11.89
N GLY A 67 0.60 6.40 10.64
CA GLY A 67 -0.20 5.70 9.62
C GLY A 67 -1.72 5.87 9.71
N VAL A 68 -2.25 6.55 10.76
CA VAL A 68 -3.69 6.78 10.93
C VAL A 68 -4.05 8.25 10.73
N VAL A 69 -5.33 8.51 10.45
CA VAL A 69 -5.86 9.85 10.18
C VAL A 69 -5.91 10.67 11.49
N ALA A 70 -5.09 11.70 11.57
CA ALA A 70 -5.05 12.63 12.71
C ALA A 70 -5.84 13.93 12.47
N ASP A 71 -5.94 14.34 11.18
CA ASP A 71 -6.75 15.50 10.77
C ASP A 71 -7.62 15.08 9.57
N PRO A 72 -8.90 14.75 9.80
CA PRO A 72 -9.80 14.28 8.74
C PRO A 72 -10.00 15.30 7.61
N ALA A 73 -10.06 16.61 7.92
CA ALA A 73 -10.24 17.62 6.89
C ALA A 73 -9.01 17.78 5.98
N ALA A 74 -7.82 17.78 6.56
CA ALA A 74 -6.57 17.79 5.81
C ALA A 74 -6.38 16.48 5.04
N TYR A 75 -6.78 15.33 5.62
CA TYR A 75 -6.74 14.04 4.95
C TYR A 75 -7.63 14.00 3.71
N LEU A 76 -8.87 14.45 3.81
CA LEU A 76 -9.78 14.55 2.67
C LEU A 76 -9.19 15.41 1.54
N ARG A 77 -8.57 16.55 1.89
CA ARG A 77 -7.87 17.40 0.90
C ARG A 77 -6.71 16.69 0.25
N LEU A 78 -5.92 15.92 1.01
CA LEU A 78 -4.82 15.12 0.47
C LEU A 78 -5.33 14.05 -0.50
N VAL A 79 -6.37 13.31 -0.12
CA VAL A 79 -7.01 12.29 -0.98
C VAL A 79 -7.53 12.92 -2.27
N ARG A 80 -8.19 14.09 -2.20
CA ARG A 80 -8.64 14.83 -3.38
C ARG A 80 -7.50 15.17 -4.32
N LEU A 81 -6.40 15.70 -3.81
CA LEU A 81 -5.22 16.06 -4.62
C LEU A 81 -4.64 14.85 -5.35
N VAL A 82 -4.51 13.73 -4.65
CA VAL A 82 -3.90 12.51 -5.20
C VAL A 82 -4.83 11.81 -6.20
N LEU A 83 -6.13 11.77 -5.93
CA LEU A 83 -7.09 11.16 -6.84
C LEU A 83 -7.38 12.04 -8.07
N LEU A 84 -7.24 13.38 -7.95
CA LEU A 84 -7.31 14.27 -9.12
C LEU A 84 -6.20 13.97 -10.14
N GLU A 85 -5.01 13.61 -9.68
CA GLU A 85 -3.95 13.18 -10.60
C GLU A 85 -4.30 11.88 -11.31
N ALA A 86 -4.98 10.94 -10.62
CA ALA A 86 -5.48 9.71 -11.22
C ALA A 86 -6.58 9.95 -12.29
N ARG A 87 -7.36 11.04 -12.21
CA ARG A 87 -8.37 11.42 -13.24
C ARG A 87 -7.78 11.61 -14.64
N TRP A 88 -6.57 12.17 -14.71
CA TRP A 88 -5.92 12.46 -15.99
C TRP A 88 -5.53 11.19 -16.77
N SER A 89 -5.59 10.02 -16.13
CA SER A 89 -5.28 8.73 -16.76
C SER A 89 -6.48 8.09 -17.49
N GLY A 90 -7.64 8.73 -17.53
CA GLY A 90 -8.84 8.22 -18.23
C GLY A 90 -9.62 7.14 -17.46
N ALA A 91 -9.22 6.80 -16.23
CA ALA A 91 -9.91 5.81 -15.39
C ALA A 91 -10.88 6.44 -14.38
N TRP A 92 -11.60 7.47 -14.77
CA TRP A 92 -12.50 8.20 -13.88
C TRP A 92 -13.94 8.24 -14.37
N PRO A 93 -14.98 8.07 -13.49
CA PRO A 93 -14.84 7.63 -12.10
C PRO A 93 -14.33 6.19 -12.00
N PRO A 94 -13.55 5.85 -10.98
CA PRO A 94 -13.10 4.47 -10.80
C PRO A 94 -14.28 3.59 -10.36
N GLU A 95 -14.32 2.34 -10.83
CA GLU A 95 -15.33 1.37 -10.37
C GLU A 95 -14.99 0.85 -8.97
N ARG A 96 -13.70 0.90 -8.60
CA ARG A 96 -13.21 0.51 -7.29
C ARG A 96 -11.90 1.20 -6.90
N VAL A 97 -11.70 1.34 -5.61
CA VAL A 97 -10.46 1.83 -5.01
C VAL A 97 -9.95 0.80 -4.00
N LEU A 98 -8.68 0.42 -4.10
CA LEU A 98 -7.99 -0.32 -3.04
C LEU A 98 -7.09 0.66 -2.28
N ALA A 99 -7.22 0.72 -0.97
CA ALA A 99 -6.42 1.60 -0.13
C ALA A 99 -5.68 0.82 0.98
N GLY A 100 -4.40 1.16 1.18
CA GLY A 100 -3.59 0.59 2.25
C GLY A 100 -3.90 1.20 3.61
N VAL A 101 -3.97 0.37 4.66
CA VAL A 101 -4.10 0.78 6.06
C VAL A 101 -3.09 0.03 6.93
N PRO A 102 -2.63 0.58 8.07
CA PRO A 102 -1.78 -0.15 9.00
C PRO A 102 -2.49 -1.38 9.58
N VAL A 103 -1.71 -2.38 10.03
CA VAL A 103 -2.28 -3.55 10.74
C VAL A 103 -2.94 -3.15 12.06
N THR A 104 -2.54 -2.03 12.64
CA THR A 104 -3.09 -1.47 13.88
C THR A 104 -4.30 -0.57 13.66
N ALA A 105 -4.74 -0.35 12.42
CA ALA A 105 -5.89 0.50 12.12
C ALA A 105 -7.15 -0.05 12.81
N THR A 106 -7.72 0.75 13.69
CA THR A 106 -8.99 0.46 14.37
C THR A 106 -10.16 0.52 13.37
N PRO A 107 -11.34 0.00 13.71
CA PRO A 107 -12.54 0.18 12.89
C PRO A 107 -12.85 1.65 12.57
N ASP A 108 -12.55 2.57 13.50
CA ASP A 108 -12.75 4.00 13.29
C ASP A 108 -11.72 4.60 12.33
N ASP A 109 -10.45 4.18 12.43
CA ASP A 109 -9.42 4.57 11.46
C ASP A 109 -9.76 4.09 10.05
N ARG A 110 -10.19 2.83 9.93
CA ARG A 110 -10.63 2.25 8.65
C ARG A 110 -11.83 3.01 8.09
N ARG A 111 -12.81 3.34 8.93
CA ARG A 111 -13.98 4.14 8.53
C ARG A 111 -13.57 5.53 8.05
N ALA A 112 -12.66 6.21 8.74
CA ALA A 112 -12.16 7.52 8.33
C ALA A 112 -11.51 7.49 6.94
N VAL A 113 -10.68 6.49 6.67
CA VAL A 113 -10.07 6.28 5.34
C VAL A 113 -11.15 6.00 4.30
N GLY A 114 -12.05 5.04 4.56
CA GLY A 114 -13.12 4.64 3.64
C GLY A 114 -14.05 5.80 3.28
N THR A 115 -14.47 6.58 4.28
CA THR A 115 -15.35 7.75 4.07
C THR A 115 -14.68 8.81 3.20
N ALA A 116 -13.42 9.15 3.48
CA ALA A 116 -12.71 10.17 2.69
C ALA A 116 -12.50 9.72 1.25
N VAL A 117 -12.19 8.43 1.03
CA VAL A 117 -12.03 7.90 -0.33
C VAL A 117 -13.38 7.86 -1.06
N ALA A 118 -14.44 7.38 -0.42
CA ALA A 118 -15.78 7.29 -1.02
C ALA A 118 -16.32 8.67 -1.41
N GLU A 119 -16.10 9.70 -0.58
CA GLU A 119 -16.50 11.08 -0.88
C GLU A 119 -15.83 11.63 -2.15
N VAL A 120 -14.57 11.26 -2.39
CA VAL A 120 -13.81 11.78 -3.53
C VAL A 120 -13.97 10.91 -4.78
N ALA A 121 -13.93 9.60 -4.62
CA ALA A 121 -13.97 8.64 -5.73
C ALA A 121 -15.39 8.34 -6.24
N GLY A 122 -16.40 8.54 -5.38
CA GLY A 122 -17.79 8.18 -5.69
C GLY A 122 -18.08 6.67 -5.62
N CYS A 123 -17.15 5.89 -5.06
CA CYS A 123 -17.30 4.45 -4.82
C CYS A 123 -16.64 4.06 -3.48
N GLU A 124 -17.06 2.93 -2.92
CA GLU A 124 -16.47 2.41 -1.69
C GLU A 124 -15.01 1.97 -1.90
N ALA A 125 -14.17 2.16 -0.86
CA ALA A 125 -12.81 1.67 -0.85
C ALA A 125 -12.74 0.26 -0.23
N THR A 126 -12.05 -0.64 -0.90
CA THR A 126 -11.58 -1.89 -0.27
C THR A 126 -10.29 -1.60 0.47
N LEU A 127 -10.26 -1.86 1.78
CA LEU A 127 -9.10 -1.61 2.63
C LEU A 127 -8.28 -2.88 2.82
N VAL A 128 -6.97 -2.78 2.59
CA VAL A 128 -6.00 -3.88 2.70
C VAL A 128 -4.91 -3.45 3.67
N GLU A 129 -4.44 -4.36 4.52
CA GLU A 129 -3.27 -4.09 5.36
C GLU A 129 -2.05 -3.78 4.51
N GLY A 130 -1.42 -2.62 4.78
CA GLY A 130 -0.25 -2.14 4.05
C GLY A 130 0.89 -3.16 3.94
N PRO A 131 1.31 -3.82 5.03
CA PRO A 131 2.32 -4.87 4.99
C PRO A 131 1.93 -6.09 4.14
N LEU A 132 0.65 -6.47 4.10
CA LEU A 132 0.18 -7.55 3.23
C LEU A 132 0.29 -7.16 1.75
N ALA A 133 -0.15 -5.96 1.41
CA ALA A 133 0.04 -5.41 0.07
C ALA A 133 1.54 -5.30 -0.27
N ALA A 134 2.38 -4.83 0.66
CA ALA A 134 3.83 -4.73 0.47
C ALA A 134 4.48 -6.10 0.18
N ALA A 135 4.01 -7.17 0.82
CA ALA A 135 4.47 -8.53 0.57
C ALA A 135 4.18 -8.97 -0.87
N VAL A 136 2.96 -8.74 -1.34
CA VAL A 136 2.58 -8.98 -2.74
C VAL A 136 3.44 -8.15 -3.70
N GLY A 137 3.63 -6.88 -3.41
CA GLY A 137 4.43 -5.97 -4.23
C GLY A 137 5.94 -6.25 -4.19
N ALA A 138 6.42 -6.94 -3.16
CA ALA A 138 7.78 -7.46 -3.06
C ALA A 138 7.96 -8.81 -3.79
N GLY A 139 6.88 -9.40 -4.31
CA GLY A 139 6.91 -10.68 -5.02
C GLY A 139 6.90 -11.91 -4.11
N LEU A 140 6.49 -11.76 -2.85
CA LEU A 140 6.33 -12.90 -1.95
C LEU A 140 5.09 -13.72 -2.34
N ASP A 141 5.24 -15.05 -2.30
CA ASP A 141 4.12 -15.97 -2.46
C ASP A 141 3.36 -16.09 -1.13
N ILE A 142 2.43 -15.15 -0.90
CA ILE A 142 1.65 -15.09 0.33
C ILE A 142 0.68 -16.25 0.51
N ALA A 143 0.33 -16.97 -0.57
CA ALA A 143 -0.56 -18.11 -0.57
C ALA A 143 0.20 -19.45 -0.58
N GLY A 144 1.52 -19.41 -0.59
CA GLY A 144 2.40 -20.57 -0.61
C GLY A 144 2.35 -21.40 0.69
N PRO A 145 2.99 -22.57 0.66
CA PRO A 145 2.95 -23.52 1.79
C PRO A 145 3.82 -23.12 2.97
N ARG A 146 4.59 -22.05 2.86
CA ARG A 146 5.46 -21.54 3.93
C ARG A 146 5.06 -20.12 4.29
N PRO A 147 5.04 -19.79 5.60
CA PRO A 147 4.76 -18.43 6.02
C PRO A 147 5.82 -17.46 5.49
N CYS A 148 5.39 -16.26 5.13
CA CYS A 148 6.24 -15.14 4.77
C CYS A 148 6.48 -14.25 6.00
N LEU A 149 7.70 -13.76 6.16
CA LEU A 149 8.04 -12.75 7.15
C LEU A 149 8.41 -11.45 6.42
N LEU A 150 7.71 -10.39 6.76
CA LEU A 150 7.93 -9.06 6.18
C LEU A 150 8.08 -8.03 7.30
N LEU A 151 8.98 -7.08 7.09
CA LEU A 151 9.12 -5.87 7.89
C LEU A 151 8.91 -4.66 6.97
N ASP A 152 7.81 -3.93 7.16
CA ASP A 152 7.60 -2.65 6.50
C ASP A 152 8.05 -1.50 7.41
N VAL A 153 8.96 -0.66 6.93
CA VAL A 153 9.54 0.45 7.69
C VAL A 153 9.20 1.76 7.02
N GLY A 154 8.07 2.32 7.44
CA GLY A 154 7.59 3.65 7.03
C GLY A 154 8.24 4.78 7.83
N ALA A 155 7.68 5.98 7.67
CA ALA A 155 8.11 7.17 8.40
C ALA A 155 7.49 7.29 9.81
N GLY A 156 6.28 6.76 10.00
CA GLY A 156 5.54 6.84 11.27
C GLY A 156 5.37 5.51 11.97
N LEU A 157 5.58 4.40 11.27
CA LEU A 157 5.44 3.04 11.76
C LEU A 157 6.54 2.13 11.22
N ALA A 158 6.94 1.15 12.03
CA ALA A 158 7.57 -0.07 11.56
C ALA A 158 6.66 -1.24 11.94
N GLU A 159 6.31 -2.08 10.96
CA GLU A 159 5.36 -3.17 11.09
C GLU A 159 6.02 -4.47 10.64
N ALA A 160 6.29 -5.36 11.59
CA ALA A 160 6.76 -6.71 11.29
C ALA A 160 5.56 -7.65 11.31
N VAL A 161 5.38 -8.43 10.24
CA VAL A 161 4.22 -9.32 10.08
C VAL A 161 4.64 -10.72 9.64
N VAL A 162 3.87 -11.70 10.09
CA VAL A 162 3.88 -13.07 9.58
C VAL A 162 2.63 -13.27 8.76
N ILE A 163 2.80 -13.67 7.50
CA ILE A 163 1.72 -13.92 6.56
C ILE A 163 1.71 -15.42 6.26
N ASP A 164 0.56 -16.06 6.47
CA ASP A 164 0.36 -17.48 6.24
C ASP A 164 -1.00 -17.69 5.57
N GLY A 165 -1.05 -18.44 4.48
CA GLY A 165 -2.28 -18.70 3.74
C GLY A 165 -2.94 -17.44 3.16
N GLY A 166 -2.18 -16.36 2.95
CA GLY A 166 -2.68 -15.09 2.40
C GLY A 166 -3.23 -14.10 3.43
N VAL A 167 -3.11 -14.39 4.73
CA VAL A 167 -3.56 -13.51 5.82
C VAL A 167 -2.44 -13.23 6.81
N ILE A 168 -2.50 -12.08 7.49
CA ILE A 168 -1.57 -11.77 8.58
C ILE A 168 -2.00 -12.57 9.82
N THR A 169 -1.12 -13.47 10.27
CA THR A 169 -1.38 -14.36 11.42
C THR A 169 -0.72 -13.90 12.71
N ASP A 170 0.31 -13.06 12.63
CA ASP A 170 0.96 -12.41 13.78
C ASP A 170 1.59 -11.10 13.32
N ALA A 171 1.63 -10.12 14.21
CA ALA A 171 2.21 -8.81 13.94
C ALA A 171 2.89 -8.22 15.18
N ALA A 172 3.91 -7.40 14.93
CA ALA A 172 4.51 -6.53 15.92
C ALA A 172 4.72 -5.15 15.29
N VAL A 173 4.38 -4.10 16.02
CA VAL A 173 4.38 -2.73 15.52
C VAL A 173 5.15 -1.82 16.46
N LEU A 174 5.94 -0.93 15.89
CA LEU A 174 6.65 0.13 16.60
C LEU A 174 6.28 1.49 16.02
N GLN A 175 5.73 2.37 16.84
CA GLN A 175 5.51 3.76 16.44
C GLN A 175 6.84 4.51 16.40
N LEU A 176 7.05 5.25 15.31
CA LEU A 176 8.25 6.03 15.07
C LEU A 176 7.92 7.51 15.26
N SER A 177 8.54 8.15 16.24
CA SER A 177 8.39 9.58 16.48
C SER A 177 9.33 10.36 15.56
N ALA A 178 8.77 10.95 14.51
CA ALA A 178 9.44 11.83 13.54
C ALA A 178 10.67 11.21 12.84
N THR A 179 10.47 10.81 11.61
CA THR A 179 11.58 10.71 10.69
C THR A 179 11.93 12.12 10.23
N THR A 180 13.12 12.58 10.56
CA THR A 180 13.77 13.63 9.78
C THR A 180 13.92 13.12 8.35
N GLY A 181 14.00 13.97 7.34
CA GLY A 181 14.18 13.56 5.93
C GLY A 181 15.41 12.66 5.68
N THR A 182 16.19 12.34 6.70
CA THR A 182 17.41 11.51 6.70
C THR A 182 17.16 10.05 7.09
N GLY A 183 15.91 9.65 7.38
CA GLY A 183 15.56 8.26 7.74
C GLY A 183 15.38 8.03 9.24
N LEU A 184 15.43 6.75 9.66
CA LEU A 184 15.30 6.37 11.06
C LEU A 184 16.52 6.84 11.86
N PRO A 185 16.32 7.51 13.01
CA PRO A 185 17.43 7.82 13.90
C PRO A 185 18.03 6.53 14.49
N LEU A 186 19.33 6.57 14.80
CA LEU A 186 20.07 5.37 15.25
C LEU A 186 19.42 4.68 16.45
N TYR A 187 18.86 5.44 17.39
CA TYR A 187 18.17 4.87 18.56
C TYR A 187 16.90 4.07 18.20
N ALA A 188 16.24 4.40 17.10
CA ALA A 188 15.06 3.67 16.66
C ALA A 188 15.41 2.34 15.99
N LEU A 189 16.62 2.19 15.45
CA LEU A 189 17.06 0.97 14.79
C LEU A 189 17.02 -0.23 15.74
N ASP A 190 17.50 -0.07 16.98
CA ASP A 190 17.51 -1.15 17.98
C ASP A 190 16.08 -1.55 18.37
N GLY A 191 15.16 -0.59 18.46
CA GLY A 191 13.74 -0.86 18.69
C GLY A 191 13.12 -1.69 17.58
N VAL A 192 13.37 -1.33 16.30
CA VAL A 192 12.87 -2.08 15.13
C VAL A 192 13.45 -3.49 15.09
N VAL A 193 14.77 -3.63 15.35
CA VAL A 193 15.43 -4.94 15.40
C VAL A 193 14.89 -5.80 16.53
N GLY A 194 14.77 -5.23 17.74
CA GLY A 194 14.25 -5.93 18.92
C GLY A 194 12.81 -6.39 18.74
N MET A 195 11.96 -5.55 18.18
CA MET A 195 10.56 -5.86 17.83
C MET A 195 10.50 -7.04 16.84
N THR A 196 11.25 -6.97 15.75
CA THR A 196 11.29 -8.01 14.71
C THR A 196 11.81 -9.35 15.27
N ALA A 197 12.87 -9.31 16.07
CA ALA A 197 13.39 -10.49 16.75
C ALA A 197 12.36 -11.07 17.76
N GLY A 198 11.61 -10.19 18.43
CA GLY A 198 10.51 -10.58 19.31
C GLY A 198 9.41 -11.34 18.58
N LEU A 199 9.00 -10.88 17.41
CA LEU A 199 8.02 -11.56 16.57
C LEU A 199 8.50 -12.96 16.18
N LEU A 200 9.74 -13.09 15.70
CA LEU A 200 10.31 -14.39 15.34
C LEU A 200 10.36 -15.38 16.52
N ARG A 201 10.60 -14.92 17.74
CA ARG A 201 10.59 -15.78 18.93
C ARG A 201 9.21 -16.34 19.28
N ARG A 202 8.13 -15.67 18.82
CA ARG A 202 6.74 -16.12 19.04
C ARG A 202 6.28 -17.19 18.06
N LEU A 203 7.13 -17.69 17.17
CA LEU A 203 6.82 -18.69 16.14
C LEU A 203 7.33 -20.10 16.47
N PRO A 204 7.25 -20.63 17.70
CA PRO A 204 7.69 -21.99 18.00
C PRO A 204 6.72 -23.00 17.33
N GLY A 205 7.28 -24.03 16.68
CA GLY A 205 6.50 -25.13 16.12
C GLY A 205 5.82 -24.87 14.77
N ARG A 206 5.93 -23.67 14.19
CA ARG A 206 5.48 -23.37 12.82
C ARG A 206 6.62 -23.60 11.83
N PRO A 207 6.32 -23.89 10.54
CA PRO A 207 7.34 -23.84 9.50
C PRO A 207 8.06 -22.49 9.55
N ARG A 208 9.39 -22.50 9.60
CA ARG A 208 10.14 -21.24 9.66
C ARG A 208 10.04 -20.51 8.33
N PRO A 209 9.83 -19.17 8.34
CA PRO A 209 9.96 -18.34 7.15
C PRO A 209 11.33 -18.56 6.48
N ALA A 210 11.36 -18.53 5.15
CA ALA A 210 12.60 -18.70 4.39
C ALA A 210 13.59 -17.54 4.61
N GLY A 211 13.08 -16.36 5.00
CA GLY A 211 13.84 -15.16 5.28
C GLY A 211 12.94 -14.01 5.67
N LEU A 212 13.54 -12.86 5.99
CA LEU A 212 12.90 -11.59 6.22
C LEU A 212 13.05 -10.70 4.97
N VAL A 213 11.95 -10.23 4.43
CA VAL A 213 11.94 -9.19 3.41
C VAL A 213 11.62 -7.85 4.06
N VAL A 214 12.43 -6.82 3.77
CA VAL A 214 12.27 -5.47 4.32
C VAL A 214 11.75 -4.55 3.22
N THR A 215 10.66 -3.83 3.52
CA THR A 215 9.97 -2.87 2.63
C THR A 215 9.91 -1.48 3.28
N GLY A 216 9.28 -0.53 2.59
CA GLY A 216 9.17 0.86 3.05
C GLY A 216 10.44 1.68 2.82
N GLY A 217 10.36 2.97 3.13
CA GLY A 217 11.48 3.90 2.94
C GLY A 217 12.71 3.57 3.80
N GLY A 218 12.49 3.00 4.99
CA GLY A 218 13.54 2.61 5.93
C GLY A 218 14.40 1.43 5.46
N ALA A 219 13.89 0.60 4.55
CA ALA A 219 14.64 -0.51 3.96
C ALA A 219 15.88 -0.07 3.14
N ARG A 220 15.98 1.21 2.80
CA ARG A 220 17.16 1.79 2.11
C ARG A 220 18.32 2.08 3.04
N GLN A 221 18.13 1.95 4.36
CA GLN A 221 19.17 2.24 5.35
C GLN A 221 20.05 1.01 5.58
N ALA A 222 21.28 1.04 5.09
CA ALA A 222 22.24 -0.03 5.28
C ALA A 222 22.44 -0.41 6.76
N PRO A 223 22.55 0.53 7.72
CA PRO A 223 22.69 0.19 9.14
C PRO A 223 21.53 -0.62 9.71
N LEU A 224 20.30 -0.41 9.23
CA LEU A 224 19.13 -1.22 9.64
C LEU A 224 19.30 -2.67 9.17
N LEU A 225 19.61 -2.85 7.88
CA LEU A 225 19.76 -4.19 7.29
C LEU A 225 20.92 -4.97 7.93
N GLU A 226 22.02 -4.30 8.21
CA GLU A 226 23.18 -4.89 8.90
C GLU A 226 22.83 -5.38 10.31
N ARG A 227 22.14 -4.55 11.10
CA ARG A 227 21.69 -4.91 12.44
C ARG A 227 20.67 -6.05 12.43
N LEU A 228 19.74 -6.05 11.48
CA LEU A 228 18.79 -7.15 11.31
C LEU A 228 19.52 -8.46 10.98
N ARG A 229 20.49 -8.44 10.04
CA ARG A 229 21.30 -9.62 9.69
C ARG A 229 22.10 -10.15 10.89
N ALA A 230 22.64 -9.26 11.70
CA ALA A 230 23.40 -9.65 12.89
C ALA A 230 22.49 -10.25 14.00
N ALA A 231 21.27 -9.73 14.15
CA ALA A 231 20.37 -10.13 15.23
C ALA A 231 19.49 -11.35 14.89
N LEU A 232 19.15 -11.56 13.61
CA LEU A 232 18.23 -12.58 13.18
C LEU A 232 18.95 -13.77 12.55
N ARG A 233 18.52 -14.99 12.91
CA ARG A 233 19.07 -16.23 12.34
C ARG A 233 18.33 -16.68 11.08
N VAL A 234 17.95 -15.71 10.23
CA VAL A 234 17.30 -15.93 8.94
C VAL A 234 17.92 -14.98 7.90
N PRO A 235 17.94 -15.32 6.61
CA PRO A 235 18.35 -14.40 5.56
C PRO A 235 17.53 -13.09 5.62
N VAL A 236 18.20 -11.94 5.44
CA VAL A 236 17.55 -10.61 5.44
C VAL A 236 17.89 -9.88 4.15
N GLY A 237 16.86 -9.45 3.42
CA GLY A 237 16.99 -8.69 2.19
C GLY A 237 15.98 -7.55 2.09
N ALA A 238 16.37 -6.46 1.42
CA ALA A 238 15.41 -5.43 1.03
C ALA A 238 14.70 -5.84 -0.26
N ALA A 239 13.41 -5.52 -0.37
CA ALA A 239 12.66 -5.66 -1.62
C ALA A 239 13.23 -4.72 -2.70
N PRO A 240 13.09 -5.05 -4.00
CA PRO A 240 13.33 -4.10 -5.07
C PRO A 240 12.42 -2.86 -4.88
N GLU A 241 13.00 -1.66 -5.04
CA GLU A 241 12.29 -0.38 -4.82
C GLU A 241 11.38 -0.40 -3.58
N PRO A 242 11.93 -0.63 -2.39
CA PRO A 242 11.16 -1.03 -1.21
C PRO A 242 10.12 0.02 -0.79
N GLY A 243 10.36 1.30 -1.08
CA GLY A 243 9.41 2.38 -0.82
C GLY A 243 8.15 2.37 -1.69
N HIS A 244 8.12 1.57 -2.76
CA HIS A 244 6.96 1.41 -3.66
C HIS A 244 6.30 0.02 -3.53
N ALA A 245 6.74 -0.82 -2.60
CA ALA A 245 6.24 -2.18 -2.46
C ALA A 245 4.72 -2.19 -2.21
N THR A 246 4.22 -1.37 -1.28
CA THR A 246 2.79 -1.27 -0.95
C THR A 246 1.95 -0.91 -2.18
N ILE A 247 2.29 0.16 -2.89
CA ILE A 247 1.49 0.59 -4.06
C ILE A 247 1.52 -0.45 -5.19
N ARG A 248 2.67 -1.10 -5.45
CA ARG A 248 2.75 -2.21 -6.43
C ARG A 248 1.89 -3.38 -6.03
N GLY A 249 1.85 -3.71 -4.74
CA GLY A 249 1.01 -4.77 -4.22
C GLY A 249 -0.47 -4.47 -4.36
N LEU A 250 -0.92 -3.26 -4.02
CA LEU A 250 -2.30 -2.83 -4.21
C LEU A 250 -2.72 -2.93 -5.69
N VAL A 251 -1.87 -2.49 -6.61
CA VAL A 251 -2.11 -2.65 -8.06
C VAL A 251 -2.19 -4.13 -8.44
N SER A 252 -1.29 -4.96 -7.93
CA SER A 252 -1.28 -6.40 -8.20
C SER A 252 -2.54 -7.08 -7.69
N LEU A 253 -3.07 -6.68 -6.53
CA LEU A 253 -4.34 -7.14 -5.98
C LEU A 253 -5.52 -6.71 -6.86
N CYS A 254 -5.57 -5.46 -7.32
CA CYS A 254 -6.57 -5.00 -8.27
C CYS A 254 -6.64 -5.85 -9.55
N LEU A 255 -5.51 -6.38 -9.99
CA LEU A 255 -5.42 -7.19 -11.21
C LEU A 255 -5.66 -8.69 -10.98
N ARG A 256 -5.67 -9.14 -9.71
CA ARG A 256 -5.82 -10.56 -9.32
C ARG A 256 -6.88 -10.74 -8.24
N PRO A 257 -8.16 -10.86 -8.63
CA PRO A 257 -9.29 -10.94 -7.70
C PRO A 257 -9.21 -12.11 -6.70
N ASP A 258 -8.59 -13.22 -7.10
CA ASP A 258 -8.35 -14.40 -6.25
C ASP A 258 -7.42 -14.08 -5.07
N LEU A 259 -6.35 -13.33 -5.31
CA LEU A 259 -5.46 -12.83 -4.26
C LEU A 259 -6.11 -11.73 -3.42
N GLU A 260 -6.85 -10.83 -4.06
CA GLU A 260 -7.59 -9.79 -3.35
C GLU A 260 -8.59 -10.37 -2.35
N ALA A 261 -9.38 -11.38 -2.76
CA ALA A 261 -10.34 -12.04 -1.89
C ALA A 261 -9.67 -12.66 -0.65
N ARG A 262 -8.48 -13.24 -0.78
CA ARG A 262 -7.68 -13.77 0.36
C ARG A 262 -7.18 -12.63 1.25
N ALA A 263 -6.61 -11.60 0.66
CA ALA A 263 -6.03 -10.46 1.38
C ALA A 263 -7.08 -9.67 2.18
N THR A 264 -8.34 -9.69 1.78
CA THR A 264 -9.43 -8.99 2.46
C THR A 264 -10.20 -9.86 3.46
N ALA A 265 -10.05 -11.18 3.39
CA ALA A 265 -10.74 -12.12 4.29
C ALA A 265 -10.25 -12.03 5.74
N GLY A 266 -9.00 -11.65 5.97
CA GLY A 266 -8.39 -11.53 7.30
C GLY A 266 -8.68 -10.22 8.04
N GLY A 267 -9.22 -9.23 7.37
CA GLY A 267 -9.43 -7.87 7.91
C GLY A 267 -10.84 -7.61 8.48
N ARG A 268 -11.63 -8.67 8.73
CA ARG A 268 -12.98 -8.55 9.32
C ARG A 268 -12.98 -8.78 10.81
#